data_e7c845d018dad68568626dc7fc3719f5
#
_entry.id   e7c845d018dad68568626dc7fc3719f5
#
_cell.length_a   1.000
_cell.length_b   1.000
_cell.length_c   1.000
_cell.angle_alpha   90.00
_cell.angle_beta   90.00
_cell.angle_gamma   90.00
#
_symmetry.space_group_name_H-M   'P 1'
#
loop_
_entity.id
_entity.type
_entity.pdbx_description
1 polymer ?
#
loop_
_entity_poly.entity_id
_entity_poly.type
_entity_poly.pdbx_seq_one_letter_code
_entity_poly.pdbx_strand_id
1 'polypeptide(L)'
;IHHPHSQIVGFKDYDYHQDIKPFHFVGPSIIEEDGLTVNLSQRPIIGFYEVNLILKDRGKLGKFVRYMQLTADYFMHSFVSFNDSYNIFFYDFPADDALYVKIIPRFLTNPLYVGYMIPQIANGGHSARFIHALQQRLHEV
;
A
#
# COMPACT_ATOMS: atom_id res chain seq x y z
N ILE A 1 17.19 10.01 3.37
CA ILE A 1 17.71 8.90 4.19
C ILE A 1 18.52 8.00 3.27
N HIS A 2 19.78 7.79 3.61
CA HIS A 2 20.75 7.05 2.79
C HIS A 2 21.06 5.65 3.33
N HIS A 3 20.21 5.11 4.21
CA HIS A 3 20.38 3.76 4.75
C HIS A 3 19.06 3.00 4.66
N PRO A 4 19.09 1.68 4.46
CA PRO A 4 17.88 0.87 4.47
C PRO A 4 17.20 0.94 5.84
N HIS A 5 15.88 1.12 5.84
CA HIS A 5 15.07 1.06 7.04
C HIS A 5 13.66 0.59 6.71
N SER A 6 12.97 0.09 7.70
CA SER A 6 11.55 -0.23 7.61
C SER A 6 10.81 0.29 8.83
N GLN A 7 9.54 0.60 8.63
CA GLN A 7 8.62 1.01 9.69
C GLN A 7 7.40 0.10 9.66
N ILE A 8 6.95 -0.32 10.84
CA ILE A 8 5.74 -1.11 10.99
C ILE A 8 4.73 -0.29 11.78
N VAL A 9 3.54 -0.12 11.22
CA VAL A 9 2.44 0.62 11.86
C VAL A 9 1.26 -0.32 12.03
N GLY A 10 0.76 -0.44 13.24
CA GLY A 10 -0.47 -1.15 13.56
C GLY A 10 -1.58 -0.16 13.90
N PHE A 11 -2.82 -0.52 13.58
CA PHE A 11 -3.99 0.25 13.97
C PHE A 11 -4.68 -0.39 15.17
N LYS A 12 -5.17 0.45 16.06
CA LYS A 12 -6.07 0.04 17.12
C LYS A 12 -7.46 0.62 16.82
N ASP A 13 -8.46 -0.25 16.82
CA ASP A 13 -9.86 0.15 16.67
C ASP A 13 -10.19 0.94 15.38
N TYR A 14 -9.47 0.65 14.29
CA TYR A 14 -9.76 1.23 12.98
C TYR A 14 -10.37 0.18 12.05
N ASP A 15 -11.59 0.45 11.57
CA ASP A 15 -12.28 -0.38 10.60
C ASP A 15 -12.16 0.22 9.19
N TYR A 16 -11.44 -0.44 8.31
CA TYR A 16 -11.25 -0.04 6.91
C TYR A 16 -12.26 -0.70 5.95
N HIS A 17 -13.12 -1.60 6.45
CA HIS A 17 -13.97 -2.45 5.60
C HIS A 17 -15.08 -1.69 4.88
N GLN A 18 -15.37 -0.46 5.25
CA GLN A 18 -16.30 0.40 4.52
C GLN A 18 -15.70 0.89 3.20
N ASP A 19 -14.40 1.15 3.17
CA ASP A 19 -13.71 1.73 2.03
C ASP A 19 -12.92 0.69 1.23
N ILE A 20 -12.34 -0.30 1.89
CA ILE A 20 -11.53 -1.36 1.28
C ILE A 20 -12.39 -2.62 1.13
N LYS A 21 -12.66 -3.02 -0.11
CA LYS A 21 -13.56 -4.12 -0.45
C LYS A 21 -12.81 -5.29 -1.11
N PRO A 22 -13.37 -6.50 -1.06
CA PRO A 22 -12.75 -7.66 -1.75
C PRO A 22 -12.48 -7.44 -3.22
N PHE A 23 -13.26 -6.62 -3.93
CA PHE A 23 -13.03 -6.35 -5.35
C PHE A 23 -11.73 -5.58 -5.63
N HIS A 24 -11.14 -4.91 -4.64
CA HIS A 24 -9.83 -4.28 -4.77
C HIS A 24 -8.67 -5.30 -4.89
N PHE A 25 -8.97 -6.59 -4.67
CA PHE A 25 -7.98 -7.69 -4.68
C PHE A 25 -8.18 -8.65 -5.85
N VAL A 26 -8.93 -8.24 -6.86
CA VAL A 26 -9.23 -9.05 -8.04
C VAL A 26 -8.58 -8.41 -9.27
N GLY A 27 -8.01 -9.24 -10.14
CA GLY A 27 -7.44 -8.79 -11.40
C GLY A 27 -6.70 -9.91 -12.13
N PRO A 28 -6.02 -9.57 -13.23
CA PRO A 28 -5.25 -10.53 -14.02
C PRO A 28 -4.26 -11.31 -13.16
N SER A 29 -4.26 -12.62 -13.32
CA SER A 29 -3.43 -13.54 -12.55
C SER A 29 -1.96 -13.43 -12.95
N ILE A 30 -1.08 -13.38 -11.96
CA ILE A 30 0.37 -13.51 -12.12
C ILE A 30 0.79 -14.93 -11.72
N ILE A 31 0.28 -15.40 -10.58
CA ILE A 31 0.40 -16.78 -10.10
C ILE A 31 -0.97 -17.21 -9.62
N GLU A 32 -1.37 -18.41 -10.04
CA GLU A 32 -2.61 -19.02 -9.58
C GLU A 32 -2.35 -20.45 -9.18
N GLU A 33 -2.39 -20.72 -7.91
CA GLU A 33 -2.23 -22.03 -7.30
C GLU A 33 -3.41 -22.28 -6.37
N ASP A 34 -3.69 -23.53 -6.09
CA ASP A 34 -4.70 -23.87 -5.08
C ASP A 34 -4.31 -23.31 -3.71
N GLY A 35 -5.13 -22.41 -3.19
CA GLY A 35 -4.92 -21.77 -1.90
C GLY A 35 -3.89 -20.63 -1.85
N LEU A 36 -3.31 -20.24 -3.00
CA LEU A 36 -2.36 -19.12 -3.07
C LEU A 36 -2.45 -18.43 -4.44
N THR A 37 -2.82 -17.17 -4.44
CA THR A 37 -2.98 -16.36 -5.66
C THR A 37 -2.13 -15.10 -5.57
N VAL A 38 -1.50 -14.74 -6.69
CA VAL A 38 -0.89 -13.43 -6.91
C VAL A 38 -1.50 -12.82 -8.16
N ASN A 39 -2.01 -11.59 -8.06
CA ASN A 39 -2.60 -10.89 -9.19
C ASN A 39 -2.28 -9.39 -9.18
N LEU A 40 -2.54 -8.73 -10.28
CA LEU A 40 -2.48 -7.28 -10.36
C LEU A 40 -3.89 -6.72 -10.21
N SER A 41 -4.08 -5.80 -9.29
CA SER A 41 -5.40 -5.23 -9.01
C SER A 41 -5.97 -4.55 -10.26
N GLN A 42 -7.16 -4.99 -10.68
CA GLN A 42 -7.91 -4.36 -11.77
C GLN A 42 -8.66 -3.12 -11.29
N ARG A 43 -9.03 -3.10 -10.03
CA ARG A 43 -9.66 -1.96 -9.36
C ARG A 43 -8.77 -1.53 -8.19
N PRO A 44 -7.63 -0.89 -8.48
CA PRO A 44 -6.72 -0.47 -7.43
C PRO A 44 -7.37 0.56 -6.49
N ILE A 45 -6.85 0.64 -5.27
CA ILE A 45 -7.35 1.60 -4.28
C ILE A 45 -7.06 3.03 -4.75
N ILE A 46 -5.87 3.27 -5.29
CA ILE A 46 -5.45 4.62 -5.70
C ILE A 46 -4.90 4.72 -7.13
N GLY A 47 -4.95 3.66 -7.90
CA GLY A 47 -4.57 3.68 -9.32
C GLY A 47 -3.10 3.40 -9.63
N PHE A 48 -2.28 3.01 -8.66
CA PHE A 48 -0.91 2.55 -8.89
C PHE A 48 -0.86 1.05 -9.18
N TYR A 49 0.35 0.54 -9.47
CA TYR A 49 0.56 -0.90 -9.60
C TYR A 49 0.43 -1.57 -8.24
N GLU A 50 -0.71 -2.16 -7.97
CA GLU A 50 -1.02 -2.82 -6.71
C GLU A 50 -1.01 -4.33 -6.92
N VAL A 51 0.05 -4.99 -6.47
CA VAL A 51 0.16 -6.44 -6.51
C VAL A 51 -0.52 -7.03 -5.29
N ASN A 52 -1.51 -7.89 -5.52
CA ASN A 52 -2.23 -8.60 -4.47
C ASN A 52 -1.67 -10.01 -4.29
N LEU A 53 -1.50 -10.41 -3.04
CA LEU A 53 -1.18 -11.78 -2.65
C LEU A 53 -2.28 -12.25 -1.70
N ILE A 54 -2.88 -13.40 -2.00
CA ILE A 54 -4.01 -13.95 -1.24
C ILE A 54 -3.67 -15.35 -0.81
N LEU A 55 -3.61 -15.57 0.50
CA LEU A 55 -3.29 -16.87 1.09
C LEU A 55 -4.54 -17.47 1.74
N LYS A 56 -5.07 -18.54 1.17
CA LYS A 56 -6.17 -19.34 1.72
C LYS A 56 -5.68 -20.59 2.44
N ASP A 57 -4.62 -21.21 1.92
CA ASP A 57 -4.00 -22.38 2.53
C ASP A 57 -2.78 -21.99 3.36
N ARG A 58 -2.91 -22.04 4.68
CA ARG A 58 -1.83 -21.69 5.63
C ARG A 58 -0.60 -22.60 5.49
N GLY A 59 -0.75 -23.80 4.94
CA GLY A 59 0.38 -24.67 4.62
C GLY A 59 1.33 -24.09 3.57
N LYS A 60 0.89 -23.09 2.81
CA LYS A 60 1.70 -22.38 1.79
C LYS A 60 2.31 -21.07 2.29
N LEU A 61 2.31 -20.83 3.59
CA LEU A 61 2.82 -19.59 4.18
C LEU A 61 4.26 -19.28 3.77
N GLY A 62 5.14 -20.28 3.77
CA GLY A 62 6.53 -20.09 3.35
C GLY A 62 6.67 -19.61 1.92
N LYS A 63 5.89 -20.18 1.00
CA LYS A 63 5.86 -19.77 -0.41
C LYS A 63 5.24 -18.39 -0.58
N PHE A 64 4.19 -18.09 0.17
CA PHE A 64 3.57 -16.78 0.21
C PHE A 64 4.56 -15.68 0.60
N VAL A 65 5.32 -15.89 1.68
CA VAL A 65 6.36 -14.96 2.12
C VAL A 65 7.45 -14.81 1.06
N ARG A 66 7.82 -15.90 0.39
CA ARG A 66 8.80 -15.84 -0.70
C ARG A 66 8.30 -14.99 -1.87
N TYR A 67 7.04 -15.11 -2.24
CA TYR A 67 6.44 -14.26 -3.28
C TYR A 67 6.37 -12.80 -2.85
N MET A 68 6.13 -12.52 -1.57
CA MET A 68 6.21 -11.14 -1.06
C MET A 68 7.62 -10.56 -1.21
N GLN A 69 8.65 -11.32 -0.84
CA GLN A 69 10.04 -10.91 -0.99
C GLN A 69 10.40 -10.62 -2.45
N LEU A 70 10.04 -11.52 -3.36
CA LEU A 70 10.33 -11.36 -4.77
C LEU A 70 9.59 -10.18 -5.40
N THR A 71 8.37 -9.93 -4.99
CA THR A 71 7.58 -8.78 -5.45
C THR A 71 8.20 -7.47 -4.96
N ALA A 72 8.60 -7.39 -3.69
CA ALA A 72 9.29 -6.24 -3.14
C ALA A 72 10.63 -5.99 -3.85
N ASP A 73 11.40 -7.04 -4.07
CA ASP A 73 12.68 -6.97 -4.80
C ASP A 73 12.47 -6.45 -6.24
N TYR A 74 11.46 -6.95 -6.93
CA TYR A 74 11.10 -6.48 -8.27
C TYR A 74 10.81 -4.98 -8.28
N PHE A 75 10.01 -4.49 -7.33
CA PHE A 75 9.70 -3.06 -7.24
C PHE A 75 10.93 -2.20 -6.93
N MET A 76 11.87 -2.71 -6.14
CA MET A 76 13.07 -1.96 -5.77
C MET A 76 14.13 -1.93 -6.87
N HIS A 77 14.26 -2.98 -7.66
CA HIS A 77 15.42 -3.14 -8.55
C HIS A 77 15.08 -3.25 -10.04
N SER A 78 13.86 -3.62 -10.39
CA SER A 78 13.52 -3.97 -11.77
C SER A 78 12.35 -3.19 -12.35
N PHE A 79 11.53 -2.55 -11.52
CA PHE A 79 10.29 -1.90 -11.96
C PHE A 79 10.57 -0.60 -12.72
N VAL A 80 11.15 0.38 -12.06
CA VAL A 80 11.62 1.64 -12.66
C VAL A 80 12.85 2.12 -11.91
N SER A 81 13.76 2.80 -12.62
CA SER A 81 15.07 3.18 -12.08
C SER A 81 15.04 4.17 -10.91
N PHE A 82 13.97 4.92 -10.74
CA PHE A 82 13.83 5.90 -9.65
C PHE A 82 13.08 5.34 -8.44
N ASN A 83 12.55 4.11 -8.51
CA ASN A 83 11.83 3.52 -7.39
C ASN A 83 12.79 2.67 -6.55
N ASP A 84 12.98 3.06 -5.31
CA ASP A 84 13.87 2.39 -4.35
C ASP A 84 13.16 1.98 -3.06
N SER A 85 11.84 2.02 -3.06
CA SER A 85 11.06 1.69 -1.87
C SER A 85 9.65 1.15 -2.21
N TYR A 86 9.05 0.52 -1.23
CA TYR A 86 7.74 -0.10 -1.36
C TYR A 86 6.97 -0.01 -0.04
N ASN A 87 5.67 -0.24 -0.13
CA ASN A 87 4.80 -0.44 1.03
C ASN A 87 4.16 -1.82 0.95
N ILE A 88 4.00 -2.46 2.10
CA ILE A 88 3.24 -3.70 2.26
C ILE A 88 2.07 -3.42 3.20
N PHE A 89 0.87 -3.78 2.76
CA PHE A 89 -0.35 -3.62 3.53
C PHE A 89 -1.02 -4.98 3.74
N PHE A 90 -1.48 -5.22 4.96
CA PHE A 90 -2.16 -6.43 5.37
C PHE A 90 -3.63 -6.15 5.62
N TYR A 91 -4.49 -7.04 5.13
CA TYR A 91 -5.94 -6.91 5.28
C TYR A 91 -6.55 -8.26 5.64
N ASP A 92 -7.69 -8.20 6.32
CA ASP A 92 -8.56 -9.33 6.56
C ASP A 92 -9.99 -8.95 6.22
N PHE A 93 -10.82 -9.93 5.88
CA PHE A 93 -12.25 -9.73 5.64
C PHE A 93 -13.04 -10.72 6.50
N PRO A 94 -14.02 -10.27 7.29
CA PRO A 94 -14.73 -11.13 8.24
C PRO A 94 -15.44 -12.35 7.63
N ALA A 95 -15.84 -12.25 6.35
CA ALA A 95 -16.52 -13.34 5.63
C ALA A 95 -15.55 -14.38 5.03
N ASP A 96 -14.24 -14.17 5.16
CA ASP A 96 -13.21 -14.97 4.51
C ASP A 96 -12.05 -15.18 5.48
N ASP A 97 -11.50 -16.39 5.50
CA ASP A 97 -10.39 -16.78 6.39
C ASP A 97 -9.01 -16.56 5.74
N ALA A 98 -8.98 -15.97 4.54
CA ALA A 98 -7.75 -15.71 3.81
C ALA A 98 -6.99 -14.51 4.39
N LEU A 99 -5.68 -14.53 4.22
CA LEU A 99 -4.81 -13.38 4.43
C LEU A 99 -4.64 -12.64 3.10
N TYR A 100 -4.94 -11.35 3.12
CA TYR A 100 -4.80 -10.48 1.96
C TYR A 100 -3.64 -9.52 2.17
N VAL A 101 -2.78 -9.41 1.16
CA VAL A 101 -1.64 -8.50 1.18
C VAL A 101 -1.62 -7.71 -0.12
N LYS A 102 -1.35 -6.41 -0.04
CA LYS A 102 -0.98 -5.58 -1.20
C LYS A 102 0.46 -5.14 -1.05
N ILE A 103 1.22 -5.22 -2.14
CA ILE A 103 2.54 -4.62 -2.25
C ILE A 103 2.49 -3.58 -3.35
N ILE A 104 2.88 -2.35 -3.00
CA ILE A 104 2.77 -1.20 -3.87
C ILE A 104 4.11 -0.46 -3.88
N PRO A 105 4.65 -0.10 -5.06
CA PRO A 105 5.84 0.74 -5.11
C PRO A 105 5.53 2.08 -4.44
N ARG A 106 6.48 2.59 -3.67
CA ARG A 106 6.27 3.83 -2.93
C ARG A 106 6.59 5.03 -3.82
N PHE A 107 5.58 5.84 -4.02
CA PHE A 107 5.71 7.20 -4.56
C PHE A 107 5.62 8.21 -3.41
N LEU A 108 5.44 9.48 -3.71
CA LEU A 108 5.41 10.55 -2.71
C LEU A 108 4.11 10.64 -1.90
N THR A 109 3.20 9.69 -2.06
CA THR A 109 1.89 9.71 -1.41
C THR A 109 1.96 9.12 0.00
N ASN A 110 1.14 9.65 0.91
CA ASN A 110 1.02 9.15 2.27
C ASN A 110 0.63 7.66 2.29
N PRO A 111 1.43 6.78 2.92
CA PRO A 111 1.16 5.34 2.96
C PRO A 111 -0.19 4.98 3.59
N LEU A 112 -0.63 5.71 4.59
CA LEU A 112 -1.92 5.43 5.25
C LEU A 112 -3.10 5.65 4.31
N TYR A 113 -3.02 6.66 3.43
CA TYR A 113 -4.04 6.85 2.40
C TYR A 113 -3.96 5.78 1.32
N VAL A 114 -2.75 5.46 0.86
CA VAL A 114 -2.52 4.44 -0.17
C VAL A 114 -3.08 3.08 0.23
N GLY A 115 -2.86 2.66 1.47
CA GLY A 115 -3.29 1.34 1.94
C GLY A 115 -4.72 1.29 2.45
N TYR A 116 -5.18 2.33 3.13
CA TYR A 116 -6.41 2.28 3.92
C TYR A 116 -7.35 3.49 3.72
N MET A 117 -7.04 4.35 2.77
CA MET A 117 -7.79 5.59 2.49
C MET A 117 -7.90 6.53 3.69
N ILE A 118 -6.91 6.50 4.58
CA ILE A 118 -6.85 7.42 5.72
C ILE A 118 -6.24 8.74 5.25
N PRO A 119 -7.00 9.84 5.18
CA PRO A 119 -6.49 11.12 4.71
C PRO A 119 -5.53 11.73 5.74
N GLN A 120 -4.53 12.44 5.23
CA GLN A 120 -3.67 13.26 6.06
C GLN A 120 -4.37 14.57 6.38
N ILE A 121 -4.40 14.92 7.67
CA ILE A 121 -4.95 16.19 8.10
C ILE A 121 -3.82 17.23 8.10
N ALA A 122 -4.02 18.32 7.38
CA ALA A 122 -3.10 19.45 7.40
C ALA A 122 -3.28 20.24 8.69
N ASN A 123 -2.27 20.20 9.57
CA ASN A 123 -2.30 20.91 10.83
C ASN A 123 -0.90 21.38 11.25
N GLY A 124 -0.86 22.18 12.30
CA GLY A 124 0.38 22.56 12.98
C GLY A 124 1.22 23.61 12.26
N GLY A 125 2.48 23.71 12.68
CA GLY A 125 3.38 24.80 12.30
C GLY A 125 3.72 24.85 10.80
N HIS A 126 3.68 23.72 10.09
CA HIS A 126 3.92 23.70 8.65
C HIS A 126 2.80 24.39 7.88
N SER A 127 1.56 24.12 8.24
CA SER A 127 0.39 24.78 7.62
C SER A 127 0.39 26.27 7.90
N ALA A 128 0.67 26.69 9.13
CA ALA A 128 0.73 28.09 9.51
C ALA A 128 1.82 28.85 8.71
N ARG A 129 3.01 28.26 8.59
CA ARG A 129 4.10 28.85 7.79
C ARG A 129 3.75 28.96 6.31
N PHE A 130 3.14 27.93 5.75
CA PHE A 130 2.69 27.94 4.37
C PHE A 130 1.65 29.05 4.14
N ILE A 131 0.63 29.13 4.99
CA ILE A 131 -0.43 30.13 4.90
C ILE A 131 0.20 31.55 4.96
N HIS A 132 1.07 31.79 5.92
CA HIS A 132 1.73 33.10 6.07
C HIS A 132 2.55 33.48 4.84
N ALA A 133 3.37 32.55 4.33
CA ALA A 133 4.19 32.79 3.16
C ALA A 133 3.35 33.07 1.91
N LEU A 134 2.27 32.32 1.72
CA LEU A 134 1.37 32.55 0.59
C LEU A 134 0.59 33.86 0.73
N GLN A 135 0.13 34.21 1.94
CA GLN A 135 -0.53 35.49 2.20
C GLN A 135 0.37 36.66 1.82
N GLN A 136 1.64 36.64 2.24
CA GLN A 136 2.60 37.67 1.87
C GLN A 136 2.69 37.79 0.33
N ARG A 137 2.78 36.70 -0.37
CA ARG A 137 2.87 36.67 -1.85
C ARG A 137 1.64 37.28 -2.53
N LEU A 138 0.46 36.91 -2.02
CA LEU A 138 -0.80 37.41 -2.57
C LEU A 138 -1.02 38.91 -2.29
N HIS A 139 -0.48 39.43 -1.20
CA HIS A 139 -0.55 40.85 -0.87
C HIS A 139 0.38 41.73 -1.74
N GLU A 140 1.32 41.12 -2.45
CA GLU A 140 2.19 41.84 -3.41
C GLU A 140 1.46 42.20 -4.71
N VAL A 141 0.27 41.67 -4.94
CA VAL A 141 -0.58 41.94 -6.11
C VAL A 141 -1.57 43.09 -5.81
#